data_204335da4f67ba17cf5af2343e9a73db
#
_entry.id   204335da4f67ba17cf5af2343e9a73db
#
_cell.length_a   1.000
_cell.length_b   1.000
_cell.length_c   1.000
_cell.angle_alpha   90.00
_cell.angle_beta   90.00
_cell.angle_gamma   90.00
#
_symmetry.space_group_name_H-M   'P 1'
#
loop_
_entity.id
_entity.type
_entity.pdbx_description
1 polymer ?
#
loop_
_entity_poly.entity_id
_entity_poly.type
_entity_poly.pdbx_seq_one_letter_code
_entity_poly.pdbx_strand_id
1 'polypeptide(L)'
;MKYSQFIRGLLVAATGLALATGAAAQQKFINVLTGGQSGVYYPLGVALSQVYGKAIPDAKATVQATKASVENLNLLQAGRGEIAFTLGDSLSDAWKGLEDAGFKTKLDKLRTVAGIYSNYIQIVASADSGIKTLADLKGKRISVGAPRSGTELNARAILKA
;
A
#
# COMPACT_ATOMS: atom_id res chain seq x y z
N MET A 1 22.97 -62.26 -17.22
CA MET A 1 21.69 -62.01 -16.49
C MET A 1 21.79 -61.18 -15.22
N LYS A 2 22.92 -60.94 -14.60
CA LYS A 2 23.05 -60.16 -13.34
C LYS A 2 23.10 -58.64 -13.52
N TYR A 3 23.55 -58.12 -14.70
CA TYR A 3 23.66 -56.67 -14.97
C TYR A 3 22.31 -55.95 -15.22
N SER A 4 21.29 -56.65 -15.73
CA SER A 4 19.99 -56.05 -16.03
C SER A 4 19.18 -55.74 -14.77
N GLN A 5 19.42 -56.42 -13.66
CA GLN A 5 18.74 -56.17 -12.38
C GLN A 5 19.35 -54.98 -11.66
N PHE A 6 20.66 -54.74 -11.79
CA PHE A 6 21.33 -53.57 -11.22
C PHE A 6 20.87 -52.23 -11.88
N ILE A 7 20.72 -52.24 -13.21
CA ILE A 7 20.25 -51.07 -13.95
C ILE A 7 18.80 -50.71 -13.62
N ARG A 8 17.93 -51.74 -13.42
CA ARG A 8 16.54 -51.52 -13.02
C ARG A 8 16.41 -50.94 -11.60
N GLY A 9 17.27 -51.38 -10.66
CA GLY A 9 17.32 -50.82 -9.31
C GLY A 9 17.77 -49.37 -9.26
N LEU A 10 18.74 -48.99 -10.12
CA LEU A 10 19.22 -47.61 -10.19
C LEU A 10 18.19 -46.64 -10.82
N LEU A 11 17.42 -47.09 -11.83
CA LEU A 11 16.36 -46.28 -12.46
C LEU A 11 15.19 -46.03 -11.52
N VAL A 12 14.80 -46.97 -10.67
CA VAL A 12 13.73 -46.80 -9.67
C VAL A 12 14.17 -45.87 -8.54
N ALA A 13 15.44 -45.94 -8.12
CA ALA A 13 15.98 -45.01 -7.12
C ALA A 13 16.10 -43.57 -7.62
N ALA A 14 16.46 -43.39 -8.90
CA ALA A 14 16.56 -42.05 -9.52
C ALA A 14 15.18 -41.38 -9.72
N THR A 15 14.14 -42.16 -10.05
CA THR A 15 12.75 -41.62 -10.16
C THR A 15 12.14 -41.31 -8.80
N GLY A 16 12.50 -42.02 -7.74
CA GLY A 16 12.05 -41.70 -6.36
C GLY A 16 12.64 -40.41 -5.80
N LEU A 17 13.88 -40.05 -6.18
CA LEU A 17 14.54 -38.83 -5.74
C LEU A 17 14.02 -37.56 -6.48
N ALA A 18 13.54 -37.71 -7.71
CA ALA A 18 12.99 -36.60 -8.49
C ALA A 18 11.59 -36.14 -8.03
N LEU A 19 10.85 -37.00 -7.32
CA LEU A 19 9.52 -36.67 -6.75
C LEU A 19 9.59 -36.07 -5.34
N ALA A 20 10.77 -36.08 -4.73
CA ALA A 20 11.02 -35.49 -3.40
C ALA A 20 11.47 -34.01 -3.46
N THR A 21 11.44 -33.36 -4.60
CA THR A 21 11.49 -31.90 -4.67
C THR A 21 10.17 -31.37 -4.11
N GLY A 22 10.09 -31.43 -2.78
CA GLY A 22 8.96 -31.00 -2.01
C GLY A 22 8.49 -29.63 -2.49
N ALA A 23 7.20 -29.46 -2.59
CA ALA A 23 6.57 -28.17 -2.71
C ALA A 23 7.11 -27.29 -1.56
N ALA A 24 8.23 -26.61 -1.79
CA ALA A 24 8.68 -25.56 -0.92
C ALA A 24 7.50 -24.60 -0.86
N ALA A 25 6.82 -24.52 0.27
CA ALA A 25 5.69 -23.63 0.46
C ALA A 25 6.19 -22.23 0.05
N GLN A 26 5.66 -21.71 -1.05
CA GLN A 26 6.09 -20.43 -1.57
C GLN A 26 5.74 -19.37 -0.53
N GLN A 27 6.76 -18.78 0.09
CA GLN A 27 6.59 -17.75 1.10
C GLN A 27 5.76 -16.60 0.51
N LYS A 28 4.65 -16.25 1.19
CA LYS A 28 3.75 -15.17 0.77
C LYS A 28 4.26 -13.85 1.33
N PHE A 29 4.72 -12.96 0.48
CA PHE A 29 5.10 -11.61 0.90
C PHE A 29 3.88 -10.70 0.85
N ILE A 30 3.65 -9.93 1.93
CA ILE A 30 2.58 -8.94 2.03
C ILE A 30 3.21 -7.62 2.46
N ASN A 31 3.37 -6.69 1.53
CA ASN A 31 3.88 -5.36 1.80
C ASN A 31 2.71 -4.40 2.01
N VAL A 32 2.59 -3.86 3.23
CA VAL A 32 1.55 -2.91 3.65
C VAL A 32 2.06 -1.50 3.43
N LEU A 33 1.50 -0.79 2.46
CA LEU A 33 1.84 0.60 2.15
C LEU A 33 1.05 1.54 3.05
N THR A 34 1.72 2.48 3.70
CA THR A 34 1.13 3.32 4.75
C THR A 34 1.20 4.82 4.43
N GLY A 35 1.85 5.57 5.25
CA GLY A 35 2.14 6.99 5.14
C GLY A 35 3.38 7.32 5.96
N GLY A 36 3.58 8.57 6.31
CA GLY A 36 4.67 8.96 7.20
C GLY A 36 4.55 8.28 8.57
N GLN A 37 5.68 7.97 9.19
CA GLN A 37 5.74 7.22 10.45
C GLN A 37 5.02 7.93 11.62
N SER A 38 4.94 9.25 11.59
CA SER A 38 4.18 10.04 12.58
C SER A 38 2.67 10.08 12.33
N GLY A 39 2.19 9.56 11.19
CA GLY A 39 0.77 9.54 10.83
C GLY A 39 0.07 8.27 11.30
N VAL A 40 -1.27 8.29 11.24
CA VAL A 40 -2.13 7.19 11.71
C VAL A 40 -1.97 5.91 10.87
N TYR A 41 -1.72 6.01 9.58
CA TYR A 41 -1.60 4.83 8.71
C TYR A 41 -0.44 3.91 9.08
N TYR A 42 0.68 4.47 9.55
CA TYR A 42 1.84 3.65 9.87
C TYR A 42 1.61 2.69 11.06
N PRO A 43 1.18 3.14 12.25
CA PRO A 43 0.88 2.22 13.35
C PRO A 43 -0.26 1.24 13.04
N LEU A 44 -1.27 1.64 12.25
CA LEU A 44 -2.30 0.72 11.78
C LEU A 44 -1.71 -0.35 10.84
N GLY A 45 -0.80 0.03 9.95
CA GLY A 45 -0.10 -0.90 9.08
C GLY A 45 0.76 -1.90 9.85
N VAL A 46 1.42 -1.44 10.92
CA VAL A 46 2.17 -2.32 11.84
C VAL A 46 1.24 -3.36 12.48
N ALA A 47 0.11 -2.93 13.03
CA ALA A 47 -0.88 -3.82 13.62
C ALA A 47 -1.42 -4.83 12.58
N LEU A 48 -1.76 -4.35 11.39
CA LEU A 48 -2.27 -5.19 10.29
C LEU A 48 -1.22 -6.24 9.84
N SER A 49 0.05 -5.84 9.73
CA SER A 49 1.13 -6.76 9.36
C SER A 49 1.31 -7.88 10.38
N GLN A 50 1.15 -7.58 11.67
CA GLN A 50 1.20 -8.58 12.74
C GLN A 50 0.01 -9.56 12.65
N VAL A 51 -1.18 -9.06 12.34
CA VAL A 51 -2.36 -9.90 12.12
C VAL A 51 -2.14 -10.85 10.94
N TYR A 52 -1.66 -10.36 9.82
CA TYR A 52 -1.38 -11.19 8.64
C TYR A 52 -0.29 -12.23 8.91
N GLY A 53 0.78 -11.86 9.60
CA GLY A 53 1.85 -12.79 9.96
C GLY A 53 1.40 -13.91 10.90
N LYS A 54 0.36 -13.67 11.70
CA LYS A 54 -0.23 -14.70 12.60
C LYS A 54 -1.31 -15.53 11.91
N ALA A 55 -2.14 -14.90 11.06
CA ALA A 55 -3.34 -15.52 10.51
C ALA A 55 -3.09 -16.28 9.20
N ILE A 56 -2.07 -15.90 8.44
CA ILE A 56 -1.80 -16.48 7.12
C ILE A 56 -0.54 -17.35 7.20
N PRO A 57 -0.65 -18.68 7.03
CA PRO A 57 0.50 -19.57 7.02
C PRO A 57 1.53 -19.14 5.95
N ASP A 58 2.81 -19.18 6.32
CA ASP A 58 3.95 -18.82 5.47
C ASP A 58 3.95 -17.37 4.95
N ALA A 59 3.14 -16.48 5.55
CA ALA A 59 3.16 -15.07 5.22
C ALA A 59 4.31 -14.33 5.92
N LYS A 60 5.00 -13.51 5.14
CA LYS A 60 5.95 -12.49 5.63
C LYS A 60 5.36 -11.10 5.35
N ALA A 61 4.70 -10.53 6.35
CA ALA A 61 4.14 -9.19 6.26
C ALA A 61 5.18 -8.13 6.65
N THR A 62 5.27 -7.07 5.84
CA THR A 62 6.15 -5.93 6.06
C THR A 62 5.36 -4.64 5.97
N VAL A 63 5.88 -3.57 6.55
CA VAL A 63 5.26 -2.23 6.53
C VAL A 63 6.19 -1.26 5.83
N GLN A 64 5.66 -0.52 4.89
CA GLN A 64 6.41 0.48 4.16
C GLN A 64 5.83 1.87 4.43
N ALA A 65 6.66 2.78 4.95
CA ALA A 65 6.35 4.19 5.02
C ALA A 65 6.39 4.80 3.60
N THR A 66 5.38 5.60 3.27
CA THR A 66 5.22 6.26 1.97
C THR A 66 4.75 7.69 2.15
N LYS A 67 4.45 8.37 1.06
CA LYS A 67 3.77 9.67 1.05
C LYS A 67 2.24 9.55 1.15
N ALA A 68 1.71 8.35 1.39
CA ALA A 68 0.30 8.00 1.49
C ALA A 68 -0.46 8.01 0.14
N SER A 69 -1.74 8.36 0.12
CA SER A 69 -2.78 7.99 -0.84
C SER A 69 -2.34 7.88 -2.30
N VAL A 70 -1.87 8.96 -2.92
CA VAL A 70 -1.55 8.97 -4.37
C VAL A 70 -0.36 8.05 -4.68
N GLU A 71 0.67 8.10 -3.86
CA GLU A 71 1.83 7.19 -4.03
C GLU A 71 1.42 5.75 -3.84
N ASN A 72 0.64 5.45 -2.80
CA ASN A 72 0.17 4.10 -2.48
C ASN A 72 -0.63 3.47 -3.63
N LEU A 73 -1.59 4.20 -4.18
CA LEU A 73 -2.44 3.73 -5.26
C LEU A 73 -1.63 3.44 -6.54
N ASN A 74 -0.66 4.32 -6.88
CA ASN A 74 0.25 4.08 -7.99
C ASN A 74 1.16 2.87 -7.76
N LEU A 75 1.65 2.66 -6.53
CA LEU A 75 2.48 1.50 -6.18
C LEU A 75 1.67 0.20 -6.27
N LEU A 76 0.42 0.17 -5.76
CA LEU A 76 -0.46 -0.99 -5.90
C LEU A 76 -0.73 -1.33 -7.37
N GLN A 77 -1.07 -0.34 -8.19
CA GLN A 77 -1.29 -0.56 -9.63
C GLN A 77 -0.07 -1.16 -10.32
N ALA A 78 1.12 -0.77 -9.88
CA ALA A 78 2.40 -1.27 -10.40
C ALA A 78 2.82 -2.63 -9.80
N GLY A 79 2.03 -3.23 -8.90
CA GLY A 79 2.37 -4.48 -8.21
C GLY A 79 3.53 -4.35 -7.22
N ARG A 80 3.70 -3.17 -6.63
CA ARG A 80 4.77 -2.87 -5.67
C ARG A 80 4.28 -2.79 -4.23
N GLY A 81 3.24 -3.54 -3.92
CA GLY A 81 2.60 -3.71 -2.64
C GLY A 81 1.33 -4.52 -2.80
N GLU A 82 0.85 -5.17 -1.74
CA GLU A 82 -0.32 -6.03 -1.74
C GLU A 82 -1.53 -5.35 -1.12
N ILE A 83 -1.31 -4.47 -0.13
CA ILE A 83 -2.36 -3.71 0.53
C ILE A 83 -1.87 -2.30 0.85
N ALA A 84 -2.78 -1.33 0.87
CA ALA A 84 -2.44 0.06 1.13
C ALA A 84 -3.56 0.83 1.83
N PHE A 85 -3.16 1.80 2.64
CA PHE A 85 -4.06 2.81 3.19
C PHE A 85 -4.21 3.97 2.22
N THR A 86 -5.42 4.44 2.01
CA THR A 86 -5.73 5.56 1.13
C THR A 86 -6.98 6.30 1.59
N LEU A 87 -7.11 7.54 1.18
CA LEU A 87 -8.37 8.29 1.26
C LEU A 87 -9.33 7.82 0.17
N GLY A 88 -10.63 7.83 0.46
CA GLY A 88 -11.66 7.38 -0.48
C GLY A 88 -11.81 8.26 -1.72
N ASP A 89 -11.64 9.57 -1.57
CA ASP A 89 -11.60 10.53 -2.68
C ASP A 89 -10.42 10.28 -3.61
N SER A 90 -9.22 10.08 -3.05
CA SER A 90 -8.02 9.74 -3.84
C SER A 90 -8.19 8.42 -4.60
N LEU A 91 -8.89 7.42 -4.01
CA LEU A 91 -9.24 6.18 -4.70
C LEU A 91 -10.20 6.44 -5.87
N SER A 92 -11.21 7.29 -5.68
CA SER A 92 -12.14 7.70 -6.74
C SER A 92 -11.41 8.37 -7.91
N ASP A 93 -10.48 9.29 -7.60
CA ASP A 93 -9.67 9.99 -8.60
C ASP A 93 -8.75 9.04 -9.36
N ALA A 94 -8.15 8.08 -8.66
CA ALA A 94 -7.32 7.04 -9.26
C ALA A 94 -8.14 6.14 -10.21
N TRP A 95 -9.34 5.74 -9.81
CA TRP A 95 -10.22 4.93 -10.63
C TRP A 95 -10.67 5.67 -11.91
N LYS A 96 -10.83 6.99 -11.84
CA LYS A 96 -11.15 7.84 -12.98
C LYS A 96 -9.92 8.17 -13.84
N GLY A 97 -8.73 8.05 -13.29
CA GLY A 97 -7.47 8.42 -13.96
C GLY A 97 -7.30 9.93 -14.08
N LEU A 98 -7.56 10.67 -12.99
CA LEU A 98 -7.46 12.13 -13.00
C LEU A 98 -5.98 12.55 -12.94
N GLU A 99 -5.49 13.14 -14.03
CA GLU A 99 -4.08 13.55 -14.16
C GLU A 99 -3.69 14.62 -13.15
N ASP A 100 -4.56 15.59 -12.90
CA ASP A 100 -4.35 16.66 -11.90
C ASP A 100 -4.20 16.12 -10.48
N ALA A 101 -4.79 14.96 -10.20
CA ALA A 101 -4.65 14.24 -8.94
C ALA A 101 -3.42 13.33 -8.90
N GLY A 102 -2.62 13.27 -9.96
CA GLY A 102 -1.39 12.48 -10.05
C GLY A 102 -1.57 11.06 -10.59
N PHE A 103 -2.68 10.80 -11.32
CA PHE A 103 -2.99 9.52 -11.95
C PHE A 103 -3.01 9.67 -13.47
N LYS A 104 -1.92 9.27 -14.13
CA LYS A 104 -1.77 9.39 -15.60
C LYS A 104 -2.78 8.56 -16.41
N THR A 105 -3.29 7.50 -15.81
CA THR A 105 -4.28 6.59 -16.40
C THR A 105 -5.19 6.07 -15.31
N LYS A 106 -6.31 5.47 -15.70
CA LYS A 106 -7.18 4.74 -14.76
C LYS A 106 -6.41 3.61 -14.09
N LEU A 107 -6.56 3.50 -12.76
CA LEU A 107 -5.95 2.43 -11.98
C LEU A 107 -6.99 1.32 -11.76
N ASP A 108 -7.14 0.42 -12.72
CA ASP A 108 -8.21 -0.57 -12.80
C ASP A 108 -7.93 -1.89 -12.03
N LYS A 109 -6.70 -2.10 -11.57
CA LYS A 109 -6.32 -3.27 -10.77
C LYS A 109 -6.67 -3.12 -9.28
N LEU A 110 -7.02 -1.91 -8.84
CA LEU A 110 -7.33 -1.63 -7.45
C LEU A 110 -8.63 -2.29 -7.00
N ARG A 111 -8.66 -2.75 -5.75
CA ARG A 111 -9.86 -3.30 -5.10
C ARG A 111 -9.94 -2.78 -3.67
N THR A 112 -11.12 -2.31 -3.28
CA THR A 112 -11.39 -1.89 -1.89
C THR A 112 -11.60 -3.12 -1.03
N VAL A 113 -10.92 -3.17 0.11
CA VAL A 113 -11.07 -4.24 1.11
C VAL A 113 -12.05 -3.81 2.20
N ALA A 114 -11.85 -2.64 2.79
CA ALA A 114 -12.70 -2.11 3.85
C ALA A 114 -12.61 -0.58 3.97
N GLY A 115 -13.65 0.06 4.48
CA GLY A 115 -13.60 1.37 5.07
C GLY A 115 -13.22 1.27 6.54
N ILE A 116 -12.20 2.02 6.98
CA ILE A 116 -11.62 1.86 8.32
C ILE A 116 -12.17 2.90 9.28
N TYR A 117 -12.13 4.18 8.90
CA TYR A 117 -12.62 5.30 9.70
C TYR A 117 -12.87 6.53 8.83
N SER A 118 -13.68 7.47 9.35
CA SER A 118 -13.89 8.78 8.72
C SER A 118 -12.67 9.66 8.95
N ASN A 119 -12.13 10.22 7.87
CA ASN A 119 -10.97 11.12 7.94
C ASN A 119 -11.43 12.56 7.73
N TYR A 120 -11.47 13.33 8.82
CA TYR A 120 -11.90 14.72 8.81
C TYR A 120 -10.73 15.65 8.47
N ILE A 121 -10.98 16.64 7.62
CA ILE A 121 -10.01 17.68 7.31
C ILE A 121 -9.95 18.66 8.50
N GLN A 122 -8.75 18.89 9.00
CA GLN A 122 -8.47 19.85 10.06
C GLN A 122 -7.51 20.91 9.53
N ILE A 123 -7.95 22.17 9.58
CA ILE A 123 -7.10 23.34 9.22
C ILE A 123 -6.71 24.01 10.54
N VAL A 124 -5.41 24.06 10.81
CA VAL A 124 -4.89 24.58 12.07
C VAL A 124 -4.02 25.81 11.78
N ALA A 125 -4.25 26.88 12.49
CA ALA A 125 -3.42 28.09 12.49
C ALA A 125 -2.93 28.37 13.90
N SER A 126 -1.70 28.91 14.03
CA SER A 126 -1.21 29.35 15.34
C SER A 126 -2.05 30.54 15.86
N ALA A 127 -2.20 30.63 17.17
CA ALA A 127 -3.04 31.67 17.81
C ALA A 127 -2.60 33.10 17.45
N ASP A 128 -1.32 33.31 17.25
CA ASP A 128 -0.68 34.59 16.92
C ASP A 128 -0.64 34.90 15.42
N SER A 129 -1.08 33.97 14.56
CA SER A 129 -1.04 34.13 13.11
C SER A 129 -2.01 35.19 12.57
N GLY A 130 -3.04 35.53 13.34
CA GLY A 130 -4.15 36.38 12.92
C GLY A 130 -5.12 35.74 11.92
N ILE A 131 -4.92 34.45 11.55
CA ILE A 131 -5.76 33.70 10.63
C ILE A 131 -7.02 33.23 11.34
N LYS A 132 -8.20 33.64 10.86
CA LYS A 132 -9.52 33.25 11.40
C LYS A 132 -10.41 32.63 10.34
N THR A 133 -10.16 32.92 9.06
CA THR A 133 -10.95 32.44 7.91
C THR A 133 -10.06 31.89 6.82
N LEU A 134 -10.63 31.17 5.86
CA LEU A 134 -9.88 30.68 4.68
C LEU A 134 -9.32 31.83 3.85
N ALA A 135 -10.03 32.97 3.78
CA ALA A 135 -9.56 34.15 3.04
C ALA A 135 -8.24 34.71 3.61
N ASP A 136 -8.02 34.58 4.92
CA ASP A 136 -6.79 35.06 5.58
C ASP A 136 -5.55 34.23 5.20
N LEU A 137 -5.72 33.10 4.55
CA LEU A 137 -4.63 32.27 4.04
C LEU A 137 -3.95 32.85 2.82
N LYS A 138 -4.56 33.86 2.14
CA LYS A 138 -3.99 34.50 0.95
C LYS A 138 -2.62 35.12 1.27
N GLY A 139 -1.60 34.73 0.50
CA GLY A 139 -0.23 35.18 0.70
C GLY A 139 0.52 34.58 1.88
N LYS A 140 -0.07 33.62 2.62
CA LYS A 140 0.57 32.92 3.73
C LYS A 140 1.30 31.68 3.25
N ARG A 141 2.33 31.27 3.98
CA ARG A 141 2.98 29.97 3.81
C ARG A 141 2.16 28.89 4.53
N ILE A 142 1.75 27.89 3.80
CA ILE A 142 0.85 26.84 4.32
C ILE A 142 1.52 25.49 4.14
N SER A 143 1.45 24.63 5.17
CA SER A 143 1.80 23.23 5.05
C SER A 143 0.59 22.45 4.54
N VAL A 144 0.75 21.77 3.42
CA VAL A 144 -0.33 21.03 2.75
C VAL A 144 -0.11 19.51 2.77
N GLY A 145 0.82 19.03 3.57
CA GLY A 145 1.19 17.61 3.62
C GLY A 145 2.30 17.24 2.64
N ALA A 146 2.61 15.95 2.58
CA ALA A 146 3.64 15.46 1.67
C ALA A 146 3.19 15.55 0.20
N PRO A 147 4.08 15.89 -0.74
CA PRO A 147 3.77 15.82 -2.16
C PRO A 147 3.29 14.42 -2.54
N ARG A 148 2.23 14.33 -3.35
CA ARG A 148 1.57 13.06 -3.75
C ARG A 148 0.88 12.33 -2.59
N SER A 149 0.43 13.06 -1.57
CA SER A 149 -0.47 12.58 -0.53
C SER A 149 -1.92 12.98 -0.83
N GLY A 150 -2.87 12.28 -0.22
CA GLY A 150 -4.27 12.70 -0.24
C GLY A 150 -4.51 14.01 0.49
N THR A 151 -3.72 14.30 1.53
CA THR A 151 -3.75 15.59 2.25
C THR A 151 -3.42 16.74 1.33
N GLU A 152 -2.41 16.61 0.48
CA GLU A 152 -2.05 17.63 -0.50
C GLU A 152 -3.20 17.85 -1.51
N LEU A 153 -3.83 16.78 -2.02
CA LEU A 153 -4.97 16.90 -2.94
C LEU A 153 -6.13 17.66 -2.31
N ASN A 154 -6.48 17.31 -1.07
CA ASN A 154 -7.56 17.99 -0.35
C ASN A 154 -7.24 19.46 -0.08
N ALA A 155 -6.00 19.77 0.32
CA ALA A 155 -5.57 21.14 0.52
C ALA A 155 -5.66 21.96 -0.78
N ARG A 156 -5.21 21.41 -1.92
CA ARG A 156 -5.32 22.06 -3.23
C ARG A 156 -6.78 22.30 -3.63
N ALA A 157 -7.67 21.34 -3.39
CA ALA A 157 -9.10 21.49 -3.69
C ALA A 157 -9.73 22.63 -2.88
N ILE A 158 -9.45 22.69 -1.57
CA ILE A 158 -9.96 23.74 -0.67
C ILE A 158 -9.43 25.12 -1.05
N LEU A 159 -8.14 25.22 -1.38
CA LEU A 159 -7.51 26.52 -1.72
C LEU A 159 -7.92 27.02 -3.13
N LYS A 160 -8.50 26.17 -3.96
CA LYS A 160 -9.01 26.52 -5.30
C LYS A 160 -10.47 26.94 -5.28
N ALA A 161 -11.25 26.47 -4.32
CA ALA A 161 -12.68 26.78 -4.17
C ALA A 161 -12.91 28.23 -3.70
#